data_2548e72df4e66b852dddb59310c53a71
#
_entry.id   2548e72df4e66b852dddb59310c53a71
#
_cell.length_a   1.000
_cell.length_b   1.000
_cell.length_c   1.000
_cell.angle_alpha   90.00
_cell.angle_beta   90.00
_cell.angle_gamma   90.00
#
_symmetry.space_group_name_H-M   'P 1'
#
loop_
_entity.id
_entity.type
_entity.pdbx_description
1 polymer ?
#
loop_
_entity_poly.entity_id
_entity_poly.type
_entity_poly.pdbx_seq_one_letter_code
_entity_poly.pdbx_strand_id
1 'polypeptide(L)'
;MKENTTFFAPMIYQKQVAPAIEFYKNAFDAVVLRQWNNDDGSVHVVEMSINGALFHMHEETTRNNELSPETLKGTSIALGLFVEDPHAVMAKSIAAGGTEIDPVQDYDYDYRQGTLADPFGHHWVLQKKIGK
;
A
#
# COMPACT_ATOMS: atom_id res chain seq x y z
N MET A 1 25.96 12.02 -19.79
CA MET A 1 25.24 10.88 -19.24
C MET A 1 23.75 11.15 -19.24
N LYS A 2 23.00 10.15 -19.63
CA LYS A 2 21.56 10.29 -19.69
C LYS A 2 20.90 9.87 -18.38
N GLU A 3 20.06 10.72 -17.86
CA GLU A 3 19.33 10.44 -16.64
C GLU A 3 18.14 9.52 -16.90
N ASN A 4 17.92 8.57 -16.00
CA ASN A 4 16.75 7.69 -16.09
C ASN A 4 15.55 8.43 -15.52
N THR A 5 14.57 8.71 -16.37
CA THR A 5 13.36 9.44 -15.98
C THR A 5 12.14 8.55 -15.81
N THR A 6 12.30 7.24 -16.05
CA THR A 6 11.18 6.31 -15.90
C THR A 6 11.02 5.92 -14.45
N PHE A 7 9.80 6.00 -13.95
CA PHE A 7 9.46 5.43 -12.65
C PHE A 7 8.04 4.88 -12.73
N PHE A 8 7.69 4.08 -11.73
CA PHE A 8 6.47 3.31 -11.74
C PHE A 8 5.78 3.48 -10.40
N ALA A 9 4.50 3.82 -10.43
CA ALA A 9 3.74 4.04 -9.21
C ALA A 9 2.35 3.42 -9.33
N PRO A 10 1.90 2.65 -8.33
CA PRO A 10 0.55 2.11 -8.36
C PRO A 10 -0.50 3.18 -8.10
N MET A 11 -1.65 2.96 -8.69
CA MET A 11 -2.88 3.68 -8.39
C MET A 11 -3.84 2.65 -7.81
N ILE A 12 -4.23 2.80 -6.55
CA ILE A 12 -5.14 1.85 -5.91
C ILE A 12 -6.46 2.55 -5.58
N TYR A 13 -7.55 1.79 -5.66
CA TYR A 13 -8.88 2.34 -5.47
C TYR A 13 -9.44 1.95 -4.12
N GLN A 14 -10.13 2.90 -3.47
CA GLN A 14 -10.69 2.71 -2.15
C GLN A 14 -12.16 3.14 -2.16
N LYS A 15 -12.99 2.48 -1.35
CA LYS A 15 -14.35 2.98 -1.12
C LYS A 15 -14.30 4.35 -0.47
N GLN A 16 -13.41 4.51 0.53
CA GLN A 16 -13.19 5.77 1.21
C GLN A 16 -11.69 5.96 1.36
N VAL A 17 -11.18 7.05 0.83
CA VAL A 17 -9.74 7.29 0.82
C VAL A 17 -9.23 7.73 2.20
N ALA A 18 -9.99 8.54 2.94
CA ALA A 18 -9.52 9.12 4.19
C ALA A 18 -9.07 8.08 5.23
N PRO A 19 -9.85 7.01 5.50
CA PRO A 19 -9.39 5.99 6.44
C PRO A 19 -8.12 5.27 5.97
N ALA A 20 -7.97 5.13 4.65
CA ALA A 20 -6.78 4.48 4.10
C ALA A 20 -5.53 5.33 4.31
N ILE A 21 -5.67 6.65 4.19
CA ILE A 21 -4.54 7.55 4.48
C ILE A 21 -4.03 7.29 5.90
N GLU A 22 -4.94 7.22 6.87
CA GLU A 22 -4.55 7.02 8.27
C GLU A 22 -3.90 5.66 8.49
N PHE A 23 -4.42 4.61 7.83
CA PHE A 23 -3.81 3.30 7.94
C PHE A 23 -2.36 3.32 7.44
N TYR A 24 -2.13 3.85 6.24
CA TYR A 24 -0.78 3.83 5.67
C TYR A 24 0.19 4.73 6.42
N LYS A 25 -0.29 5.82 7.01
CA LYS A 25 0.54 6.64 7.90
C LYS A 25 0.98 5.83 9.11
N ASN A 26 0.06 5.11 9.72
CA ASN A 26 0.35 4.35 10.95
C ASN A 26 1.12 3.06 10.69
N ALA A 27 0.84 2.38 9.59
CA ALA A 27 1.45 1.08 9.29
C ALA A 27 2.83 1.24 8.65
N PHE A 28 2.97 2.18 7.72
CA PHE A 28 4.15 2.28 6.85
C PHE A 28 4.90 3.59 6.98
N ASP A 29 4.49 4.46 7.92
CA ASP A 29 5.05 5.83 8.04
C ASP A 29 4.90 6.62 6.75
N ALA A 30 3.83 6.36 6.00
CA ALA A 30 3.55 7.07 4.76
C ALA A 30 3.22 8.53 5.06
N VAL A 31 3.54 9.40 4.09
CA VAL A 31 3.24 10.82 4.20
C VAL A 31 2.41 11.25 3.00
N VAL A 32 1.53 12.23 3.21
CA VAL A 32 0.73 12.80 2.14
C VAL A 32 1.58 13.84 1.40
N LEU A 33 1.64 13.72 0.08
CA LEU A 33 2.33 14.70 -0.76
C LEU A 33 1.36 15.72 -1.33
N ARG A 34 0.23 15.25 -1.87
CA ARG A 34 -0.82 16.11 -2.41
C ARG A 34 -2.17 15.43 -2.19
N GLN A 35 -3.22 16.24 -2.06
CA GLN A 35 -4.56 15.73 -1.78
C GLN A 35 -5.60 16.62 -2.45
N TRP A 36 -6.57 15.99 -3.08
CA TRP A 36 -7.71 16.67 -3.69
C TRP A 36 -8.97 16.19 -3.01
N ASN A 37 -9.82 17.14 -2.58
CA ASN A 37 -11.05 16.82 -1.87
C ASN A 37 -12.26 17.11 -2.73
N ASN A 38 -13.33 16.37 -2.47
CA ASN A 38 -14.65 16.68 -3.03
C ASN A 38 -15.25 17.88 -2.28
N ASP A 39 -16.33 18.44 -2.84
CA ASP A 39 -17.01 19.59 -2.25
C ASP A 39 -17.54 19.30 -0.84
N ASP A 40 -17.87 18.03 -0.55
CA ASP A 40 -18.37 17.63 0.76
C ASP A 40 -17.25 17.39 1.79
N GLY A 41 -16.01 17.61 1.40
CA GLY A 41 -14.85 17.43 2.29
C GLY A 41 -14.24 16.04 2.28
N SER A 42 -14.87 15.07 1.62
CA SER A 42 -14.27 13.74 1.49
C SER A 42 -13.07 13.79 0.54
N VAL A 43 -12.16 12.84 0.69
CA VAL A 43 -10.95 12.81 -0.13
C VAL A 43 -11.25 12.11 -1.45
N HIS A 44 -10.96 12.80 -2.55
CA HIS A 44 -11.15 12.26 -3.90
C HIS A 44 -9.92 11.49 -4.36
N VAL A 45 -8.75 12.11 -4.29
CA VAL A 45 -7.47 11.53 -4.73
C VAL A 45 -6.38 11.99 -3.76
N VAL A 46 -5.40 11.11 -3.52
CA VAL A 46 -4.24 11.46 -2.71
C VAL A 46 -2.99 10.85 -3.31
N GLU A 47 -1.90 11.62 -3.26
CA GLU A 47 -0.55 11.11 -3.54
C GLU A 47 0.15 10.91 -2.21
N MET A 48 0.71 9.73 -2.01
CA MET A 48 1.43 9.40 -0.79
C MET A 48 2.81 8.86 -1.12
N SER A 49 3.69 8.95 -0.15
CA SER A 49 5.04 8.40 -0.26
C SER A 49 5.35 7.55 0.96
N ILE A 50 5.92 6.38 0.72
CA ILE A 50 6.48 5.54 1.78
C ILE A 50 7.98 5.60 1.60
N ASN A 51 8.65 6.44 2.40
CA ASN A 51 10.10 6.59 2.35
C ASN A 51 10.61 6.85 0.93
N GLY A 52 9.90 7.70 0.18
CA GLY A 52 10.24 8.05 -1.18
C GLY A 52 9.54 7.24 -2.27
N ALA A 53 8.92 6.14 -1.92
CA ALA A 53 8.17 5.33 -2.89
C ALA A 53 6.76 5.91 -3.06
N LEU A 54 6.46 6.35 -4.26
CA LEU A 54 5.21 7.04 -4.58
C LEU A 54 4.09 6.05 -4.87
N PHE A 55 2.91 6.34 -4.35
CA PHE A 55 1.68 5.67 -4.79
C PHE A 55 0.50 6.63 -4.69
N HIS A 56 -0.55 6.32 -5.43
CA HIS A 56 -1.76 7.13 -5.46
C HIS A 56 -2.94 6.33 -4.96
N MET A 57 -3.90 7.02 -4.35
CA MET A 57 -5.20 6.43 -4.06
C MET A 57 -6.29 7.32 -4.65
N HIS A 58 -7.33 6.67 -5.14
CA HIS A 58 -8.48 7.34 -5.75
C HIS A 58 -9.74 6.69 -5.17
N GLU A 59 -10.76 7.49 -4.87
CA GLU A 59 -12.04 6.88 -4.49
C GLU A 59 -12.60 6.09 -5.67
N GLU A 60 -13.24 4.98 -5.37
CA GLU A 60 -13.77 4.12 -6.44
C GLU A 60 -14.86 4.82 -7.22
N THR A 61 -14.99 4.44 -8.49
CA THR A 61 -16.05 4.92 -9.35
C THR A 61 -16.45 3.79 -10.29
N THR A 62 -17.76 3.69 -10.58
CA THR A 62 -18.25 2.69 -11.51
C THR A 62 -17.89 2.99 -12.95
N ARG A 63 -17.55 4.27 -13.24
CA ARG A 63 -17.05 4.63 -14.56
C ARG A 63 -15.71 3.93 -14.77
N ASN A 64 -15.57 3.21 -15.88
CA ASN A 64 -14.37 2.45 -16.24
C ASN A 64 -14.01 1.35 -15.24
N ASN A 65 -14.96 0.93 -14.39
CA ASN A 65 -14.73 -0.16 -13.42
C ASN A 65 -13.54 0.08 -12.50
N GLU A 66 -13.39 1.32 -12.04
CA GLU A 66 -12.33 1.69 -11.09
C GLU A 66 -12.83 1.38 -9.68
N LEU A 67 -12.73 0.11 -9.30
CA LEU A 67 -13.39 -0.41 -8.11
C LEU A 67 -12.40 -0.85 -7.06
N SER A 68 -12.80 -0.72 -5.79
CA SER A 68 -11.98 -1.15 -4.65
C SER A 68 -12.04 -2.66 -4.46
N PRO A 69 -11.06 -3.24 -3.76
CA PRO A 69 -11.13 -4.66 -3.41
C PRO A 69 -12.36 -5.01 -2.60
N GLU A 70 -12.86 -4.09 -1.76
CA GLU A 70 -14.07 -4.33 -0.98
C GLU A 70 -15.27 -4.57 -1.90
N THR A 71 -15.40 -3.78 -2.95
CA THR A 71 -16.48 -3.91 -3.92
C THR A 71 -16.29 -5.15 -4.78
N LEU A 72 -15.05 -5.42 -5.22
CA LEU A 72 -14.73 -6.58 -6.04
C LEU A 72 -14.73 -7.88 -5.26
N LYS A 73 -14.61 -7.80 -3.93
CA LYS A 73 -14.46 -8.94 -3.03
C LYS A 73 -13.22 -9.74 -3.34
N GLY A 74 -12.13 -9.01 -3.61
CA GLY A 74 -10.85 -9.60 -3.90
C GLY A 74 -9.94 -8.65 -4.62
N THR A 75 -8.72 -9.10 -4.87
CA THR A 75 -7.73 -8.32 -5.61
C THR A 75 -6.89 -9.27 -6.44
N SER A 76 -6.41 -8.78 -7.58
CA SER A 76 -5.57 -9.57 -8.48
C SER A 76 -4.10 -9.20 -8.37
N ILE A 77 -3.74 -8.31 -7.43
CA ILE A 77 -2.38 -7.78 -7.36
C ILE A 77 -1.94 -7.74 -5.90
N ALA A 78 -0.66 -7.99 -5.69
CA ALA A 78 -0.01 -7.73 -4.41
C ALA A 78 1.00 -6.60 -4.63
N LEU A 79 1.03 -5.68 -3.67
CA LEU A 79 1.93 -4.53 -3.73
C LEU A 79 3.19 -4.89 -2.93
N GLY A 80 4.31 -4.97 -3.63
CA GLY A 80 5.58 -5.31 -3.00
C GLY A 80 6.23 -4.07 -2.41
N LEU A 81 6.54 -4.13 -1.12
CA LEU A 81 7.17 -3.03 -0.41
C LEU A 81 8.46 -3.53 0.21
N PHE A 82 9.59 -2.99 -0.26
CA PHE A 82 10.88 -3.32 0.32
C PHE A 82 11.09 -2.45 1.54
N VAL A 83 11.35 -3.08 2.68
CA VAL A 83 11.53 -2.37 3.96
C VAL A 83 12.75 -2.92 4.68
N GLU A 84 13.30 -2.10 5.57
CA GLU A 84 14.50 -2.47 6.31
C GLU A 84 14.22 -3.61 7.30
N ASP A 85 13.05 -3.60 7.94
CA ASP A 85 12.69 -4.58 8.95
C ASP A 85 11.25 -5.06 8.72
N PRO A 86 11.08 -6.13 7.91
CA PRO A 86 9.73 -6.64 7.64
C PRO A 86 8.96 -7.08 8.88
N HIS A 87 9.63 -7.62 9.90
CA HIS A 87 8.96 -8.00 11.14
C HIS A 87 8.35 -6.80 11.85
N ALA A 88 9.11 -5.69 11.94
CA ALA A 88 8.63 -4.49 12.60
C ALA A 88 7.47 -3.85 11.85
N VAL A 89 7.55 -3.81 10.52
CA VAL A 89 6.47 -3.23 9.72
C VAL A 89 5.22 -4.09 9.79
N MET A 90 5.36 -5.41 9.80
CA MET A 90 4.21 -6.31 9.97
C MET A 90 3.52 -6.03 11.32
N ALA A 91 4.29 -5.91 12.41
CA ALA A 91 3.71 -5.63 13.72
C ALA A 91 2.96 -4.30 13.74
N LYS A 92 3.53 -3.25 13.15
CA LYS A 92 2.86 -1.94 13.07
C LYS A 92 1.60 -2.03 12.22
N SER A 93 1.64 -2.79 11.15
CA SER A 93 0.50 -2.95 10.25
C SER A 93 -0.66 -3.65 10.93
N ILE A 94 -0.37 -4.70 11.69
CA ILE A 94 -1.40 -5.42 12.45
C ILE A 94 -1.98 -4.50 13.53
N ALA A 95 -1.13 -3.76 14.23
CA ALA A 95 -1.58 -2.81 15.25
C ALA A 95 -2.48 -1.72 14.66
N ALA A 96 -2.26 -1.36 13.40
CA ALA A 96 -3.05 -0.33 12.73
C ALA A 96 -4.36 -0.88 12.13
N GLY A 97 -4.56 -2.20 12.17
CA GLY A 97 -5.81 -2.81 11.68
C GLY A 97 -5.65 -3.78 10.53
N GLY A 98 -4.42 -4.02 10.08
CA GLY A 98 -4.16 -5.00 9.02
C GLY A 98 -4.26 -6.43 9.52
N THR A 99 -4.31 -7.37 8.60
CA THR A 99 -4.41 -8.80 8.90
C THR A 99 -3.21 -9.51 8.28
N GLU A 100 -2.51 -10.29 9.09
CA GLU A 100 -1.41 -11.11 8.57
C GLU A 100 -1.98 -12.25 7.74
N ILE A 101 -1.50 -12.38 6.50
CA ILE A 101 -1.85 -13.49 5.62
C ILE A 101 -0.77 -14.57 5.72
N ASP A 102 0.47 -14.18 5.52
CA ASP A 102 1.63 -15.07 5.68
C ASP A 102 2.63 -14.38 6.61
N PRO A 103 3.13 -15.11 7.62
CA PRO A 103 4.09 -14.49 8.55
C PRO A 103 5.40 -14.18 7.86
N VAL A 104 6.11 -13.20 8.39
CA VAL A 104 7.46 -12.87 7.91
C VAL A 104 8.38 -14.01 8.25
N GLN A 105 9.08 -14.53 7.23
CA GLN A 105 10.07 -15.61 7.42
C GLN A 105 11.11 -15.54 6.32
N ASP A 106 12.21 -16.21 6.54
CA ASP A 106 13.31 -16.26 5.58
C ASP A 106 13.10 -17.42 4.61
N TYR A 107 13.22 -17.10 3.33
CA TYR A 107 13.03 -18.08 2.26
C TYR A 107 14.37 -18.42 1.63
N ASP A 108 14.45 -19.60 1.02
CA ASP A 108 15.69 -20.10 0.43
C ASP A 108 16.09 -19.38 -0.86
N TYR A 109 15.25 -18.50 -1.37
CA TYR A 109 15.61 -17.62 -2.48
C TYR A 109 16.10 -16.24 -2.02
N ASP A 110 16.60 -16.19 -0.79
CA ASP A 110 17.27 -15.01 -0.20
C ASP A 110 16.36 -13.82 -0.01
N TYR A 111 15.13 -14.09 0.38
CA TYR A 111 14.18 -13.05 0.78
C TYR A 111 13.64 -13.31 2.16
N ARG A 112 13.52 -12.25 2.94
CA ARG A 112 12.73 -12.23 4.18
C ARG A 112 11.45 -11.52 3.82
N GLN A 113 10.33 -12.23 3.90
CA GLN A 113 9.08 -11.61 3.45
C GLN A 113 7.87 -12.18 4.18
N GLY A 114 6.82 -11.36 4.26
CA GLY A 114 5.52 -11.76 4.74
C GLY A 114 4.47 -10.97 4.02
N THR A 115 3.23 -11.43 4.07
CA THR A 115 2.12 -10.79 3.36
C THR A 115 1.04 -10.39 4.34
N LEU A 116 0.50 -9.20 4.15
CA LEU A 116 -0.63 -8.72 4.93
C LEU A 116 -1.75 -8.24 4.00
N ALA A 117 -2.97 -8.28 4.50
CA ALA A 117 -4.09 -7.57 3.89
C ALA A 117 -4.34 -6.31 4.70
N ASP A 118 -4.45 -5.16 4.03
CA ASP A 118 -4.84 -3.96 4.74
C ASP A 118 -6.36 -4.00 5.02
N PRO A 119 -6.89 -3.09 5.83
CA PRO A 119 -8.33 -3.15 6.17
C PRO A 119 -9.27 -2.97 4.98
N PHE A 120 -8.73 -2.59 3.83
CA PHE A 120 -9.53 -2.28 2.64
C PHE A 120 -9.41 -3.36 1.56
N GLY A 121 -8.67 -4.44 1.87
CA GLY A 121 -8.58 -5.61 0.99
C GLY A 121 -7.40 -5.63 0.05
N HIS A 122 -6.54 -4.61 0.05
CA HIS A 122 -5.31 -4.64 -0.73
C HIS A 122 -4.29 -5.53 -0.03
N HIS A 123 -3.52 -6.29 -0.81
CA HIS A 123 -2.47 -7.16 -0.28
C HIS A 123 -1.11 -6.50 -0.45
N TRP A 124 -0.31 -6.58 0.59
CA TRP A 124 1.04 -6.01 0.62
C TRP A 124 2.04 -7.10 0.98
N VAL A 125 3.11 -7.19 0.21
CA VAL A 125 4.22 -8.09 0.52
C VAL A 125 5.34 -7.24 1.10
N LEU A 126 5.62 -7.45 2.38
CA LEU A 126 6.72 -6.77 3.06
C LEU A 126 7.96 -7.62 2.86
N GLN A 127 9.00 -7.04 2.30
CA GLN A 127 10.12 -7.87 1.87
C GLN A 127 11.46 -7.15 1.98
N LYS A 128 12.49 -7.96 2.13
CA LYS A 128 13.86 -7.50 2.18
C LYS A 128 14.74 -8.58 1.57
N LYS A 129 15.68 -8.19 0.73
CA LYS A 129 16.68 -9.13 0.24
C LYS A 129 17.67 -9.40 1.36
N ILE A 130 17.90 -10.69 1.63
CA ILE A 130 18.88 -11.16 2.62
C ILE A 130 19.84 -12.09 1.88
N GLY A 131 21.03 -12.24 2.40
CA GLY A 131 22.02 -13.06 1.72
C GLY A 131 22.70 -12.28 0.60
N LYS A 132 23.18 -12.99 -0.40
CA LYS A 132 24.08 -12.38 -1.40
C LYS A 132 23.39 -11.84 -2.62
#